data_787db98cb94b4c9a2c1cb8051d243fbc
#
_entry.id   787db98cb94b4c9a2c1cb8051d243fbc
#
_cell.length_a   1.000
_cell.length_b   1.000
_cell.length_c   1.000
_cell.angle_alpha   90.00
_cell.angle_beta   90.00
_cell.angle_gamma   90.00
#
_symmetry.space_group_name_H-M   'P 1'
#
loop_
_entity.id
_entity.type
_entity.pdbx_description
1 polymer ?
#
loop_
_entity_poly.entity_id
_entity_poly.type
_entity_poly.pdbx_seq_one_letter_code
_entity_poly.pdbx_strand_id
1 'polypeptide(L)'
;MNLSEAISAIRTGPQGPRVAAVFDFGGTVVAGFAPAAAPLRLLRGRDSRRALTDTLLYSIRGSRTEGEYERFLQRLARVWAGRTEEELTELGEQLFRSTVYGHVYPEAWRLVREHEAAGHTVVMVTSLTRFQVLPVARELGVDHVLYTAMATADGVLTGFTEGKPLWRNEKAAAVRRFAAEHDIDPADSYAYADAAPDIPLLETVGHPVAVNPGPRMSMTAGERDWPTLTFKPREPARVTDFARTAVGFTGLLSGAAFGVVSRAATRRHRAMADAMIATAADATLRTTGVRVRVVGAEHARQPRPAVFLFNHQSQFDMVVLAAVLRSGFTAVVKKEVTTNPVFGPLLRFAEATFIDRSDTTSAKAALEPVVDTLRGGLSLVVAPEGTRSMTPRIGPFKKGAFHIAIEAGVPIIPLVIRNAGEIAWRNSAIVRKGTVDVAVLAPIDVSGWDPQHMDADIARVRQLFIDTLRDWPVDAAVEAVP
;
A
#
# COMPACT_ATOMS: atom_id res chain seq x y z
N MET A 1 13.54 -20.68 7.62
CA MET A 1 12.59 -20.58 6.49
C MET A 1 12.69 -19.19 5.88
N ASN A 2 12.70 -19.05 4.56
CA ASN A 2 12.61 -17.76 3.89
C ASN A 2 11.16 -17.44 3.45
N LEU A 3 10.90 -16.21 3.00
CA LEU A 3 9.55 -15.79 2.62
C LEU A 3 8.95 -16.61 1.46
N SER A 4 9.77 -17.02 0.48
CA SER A 4 9.30 -17.83 -0.66
C SER A 4 8.90 -19.24 -0.23
N GLU A 5 9.64 -19.83 0.71
CA GLU A 5 9.30 -21.11 1.32
C GLU A 5 7.99 -21.02 2.13
N ALA A 6 7.79 -19.92 2.89
CA ALA A 6 6.55 -19.68 3.62
C ALA A 6 5.35 -19.55 2.67
N ILE A 7 5.49 -18.78 1.59
CA ILE A 7 4.46 -18.63 0.56
C ILE A 7 4.16 -19.98 -0.10
N SER A 8 5.17 -20.78 -0.42
CA SER A 8 4.97 -22.12 -0.97
C SER A 8 4.20 -23.01 -0.02
N ALA A 9 4.54 -23.00 1.29
CA ALA A 9 3.82 -23.77 2.31
C ALA A 9 2.34 -23.36 2.42
N ILE A 10 2.02 -22.08 2.33
CA ILE A 10 0.62 -21.60 2.31
C ILE A 10 -0.11 -22.09 1.07
N ARG A 11 0.52 -22.04 -0.11
CA ARG A 11 -0.08 -22.46 -1.40
C ARG A 11 -0.35 -23.95 -1.48
N THR A 12 0.45 -24.78 -0.82
CA THR A 12 0.37 -26.24 -0.84
C THR A 12 -0.30 -26.84 0.40
N GLY A 13 -0.50 -26.04 1.45
CA GLY A 13 -1.13 -26.45 2.69
C GLY A 13 -2.67 -26.46 2.63
N PRO A 14 -3.33 -26.63 3.79
CA PRO A 14 -4.78 -26.56 3.90
C PRO A 14 -5.33 -25.26 3.33
N GLN A 15 -6.49 -25.29 2.70
CA GLN A 15 -7.13 -24.16 2.01
C GLN A 15 -8.55 -23.91 2.55
N GLY A 16 -9.03 -22.68 2.38
CA GLY A 16 -10.41 -22.32 2.65
C GLY A 16 -10.66 -21.62 3.99
N PRO A 17 -11.91 -21.23 4.26
CA PRO A 17 -12.24 -20.29 5.34
C PRO A 17 -12.15 -20.89 6.75
N ARG A 18 -12.07 -22.22 6.88
CA ARG A 18 -11.85 -22.88 8.18
C ARG A 18 -10.38 -22.84 8.65
N VAL A 19 -9.48 -22.37 7.82
CA VAL A 19 -8.08 -22.11 8.16
C VAL A 19 -7.94 -20.65 8.54
N ALA A 20 -7.44 -20.35 9.73
CA ALA A 20 -7.10 -18.98 10.09
C ALA A 20 -5.62 -18.67 9.87
N ALA A 21 -5.33 -17.41 9.51
CA ALA A 21 -4.01 -16.83 9.55
C ALA A 21 -4.00 -15.69 10.56
N VAL A 22 -3.45 -15.95 11.75
CA VAL A 22 -3.45 -15.02 12.87
C VAL A 22 -2.15 -14.25 12.92
N PHE A 23 -2.21 -12.94 12.82
CA PHE A 23 -1.03 -12.06 12.88
C PHE A 23 -1.02 -11.23 14.16
N ASP A 24 0.04 -11.33 14.95
CA ASP A 24 0.35 -10.26 15.90
C ASP A 24 0.67 -8.96 15.15
N PHE A 25 0.50 -7.83 15.85
CA PHE A 25 0.66 -6.52 15.23
C PHE A 25 2.09 -5.95 15.38
N GLY A 26 2.55 -5.80 16.61
CA GLY A 26 3.80 -5.10 16.90
C GLY A 26 5.03 -6.00 16.76
N GLY A 27 5.99 -5.66 15.90
CA GLY A 27 7.15 -6.49 15.60
C GLY A 27 6.90 -7.53 14.49
N THR A 28 5.63 -7.84 14.22
CA THR A 28 5.19 -8.83 13.22
C THR A 28 4.63 -8.18 11.97
N VAL A 29 3.61 -7.33 12.08
CA VAL A 29 3.04 -6.58 10.95
C VAL A 29 3.69 -5.21 10.82
N VAL A 30 3.95 -4.55 11.96
CA VAL A 30 4.54 -3.20 12.02
C VAL A 30 5.86 -3.26 12.78
N ALA A 31 6.93 -2.72 12.21
CA ALA A 31 8.26 -2.71 12.82
C ALA A 31 8.29 -1.91 14.13
N GLY A 32 8.67 -2.58 15.21
CA GLY A 32 8.90 -2.00 16.53
C GLY A 32 7.64 -1.52 17.25
N PHE A 33 7.84 -1.02 18.46
CA PHE A 33 6.77 -0.47 19.32
C PHE A 33 6.58 1.05 19.17
N ALA A 34 7.55 1.76 18.59
CA ALA A 34 7.53 3.22 18.46
C ALA A 34 6.29 3.79 17.73
N PRO A 35 5.73 3.13 16.70
CA PRO A 35 4.48 3.58 16.07
C PRO A 35 3.28 3.59 17.02
N ALA A 36 3.23 2.69 17.99
CA ALA A 36 2.18 2.67 19.01
C ALA A 36 2.25 3.87 19.96
N ALA A 37 3.45 4.42 20.18
CA ALA A 37 3.68 5.61 21.00
C ALA A 37 3.49 6.94 20.23
N ALA A 38 3.43 6.92 18.91
CA ALA A 38 3.29 8.12 18.08
C ALA A 38 2.06 8.98 18.46
N PRO A 39 0.88 8.41 18.80
CA PRO A 39 -0.26 9.19 19.26
C PRO A 39 0.05 10.10 20.44
N LEU A 40 0.87 9.64 21.37
CA LEU A 40 1.20 10.36 22.59
C LEU A 40 2.02 11.63 22.32
N ARG A 41 2.74 11.70 21.20
CA ARG A 41 3.51 12.89 20.78
C ARG A 41 2.63 14.04 20.32
N LEU A 42 1.43 13.75 19.86
CA LEU A 42 0.47 14.76 19.37
C LEU A 42 -0.36 15.38 20.51
N LEU A 43 -0.37 14.75 21.67
CA LEU A 43 -1.09 15.23 22.84
C LEU A 43 -0.25 16.26 23.59
N ARG A 44 -0.87 17.39 23.95
CA ARG A 44 -0.28 18.45 24.78
C ARG A 44 -0.76 18.26 26.23
N GLY A 45 0.17 18.13 27.19
CA GLY A 45 -0.18 18.05 28.60
C GLY A 45 0.83 17.26 29.45
N ARG A 46 0.70 17.34 30.79
CA ARG A 46 1.56 16.62 31.74
C ARG A 46 1.38 15.10 31.66
N ASP A 47 0.15 14.64 31.49
CA ASP A 47 -0.16 13.20 31.43
C ASP A 47 0.35 12.55 30.17
N SER A 48 0.32 13.27 29.03
CA SER A 48 0.91 12.81 27.77
C SER A 48 2.44 12.66 27.85
N ARG A 49 3.12 13.56 28.56
CA ARG A 49 4.58 13.47 28.77
C ARG A 49 4.95 12.27 29.65
N ARG A 50 4.18 12.02 30.72
CA ARG A 50 4.37 10.83 31.57
C ARG A 50 4.10 9.54 30.79
N ALA A 51 3.00 9.47 30.05
CA ALA A 51 2.67 8.33 29.23
C ALA A 51 3.73 8.05 28.16
N LEU A 52 4.31 9.09 27.54
CA LEU A 52 5.42 8.97 26.61
C LEU A 52 6.67 8.41 27.29
N THR A 53 7.00 8.92 28.49
CA THR A 53 8.15 8.43 29.27
C THR A 53 7.95 6.98 29.70
N ASP A 54 6.76 6.61 30.16
CA ASP A 54 6.41 5.24 30.55
C ASP A 54 6.48 4.30 29.33
N THR A 55 6.01 4.75 28.16
CA THR A 55 6.08 3.98 26.89
C THR A 55 7.53 3.76 26.46
N LEU A 56 8.38 4.79 26.59
CA LEU A 56 9.79 4.68 26.27
C LEU A 56 10.52 3.73 27.23
N LEU A 57 10.26 3.85 28.52
CA LEU A 57 10.80 2.96 29.55
C LEU A 57 10.32 1.51 29.35
N TYR A 58 9.05 1.33 28.97
CA TYR A 58 8.49 0.03 28.64
C TYR A 58 9.16 -0.56 27.39
N SER A 59 9.41 0.23 26.36
CA SER A 59 10.10 -0.22 25.14
C SER A 59 11.52 -0.73 25.41
N ILE A 60 12.17 -0.16 26.45
CA ILE A 60 13.55 -0.53 26.81
C ILE A 60 13.57 -1.73 27.79
N ARG A 61 12.68 -1.76 28.77
CA ARG A 61 12.71 -2.74 29.87
C ARG A 61 11.78 -3.93 29.65
N GLY A 62 10.74 -3.78 28.83
CA GLY A 62 9.65 -4.74 28.69
C GLY A 62 8.79 -4.87 29.94
N SER A 63 7.75 -5.70 29.89
CA SER A 63 6.99 -6.11 31.05
C SER A 63 7.36 -7.54 31.44
N ARG A 64 7.57 -7.76 32.76
CA ARG A 64 7.88 -9.10 33.29
C ARG A 64 6.62 -9.86 33.70
N THR A 65 5.56 -9.14 34.08
CA THR A 65 4.31 -9.73 34.60
C THR A 65 3.09 -9.11 33.92
N GLU A 66 1.96 -9.84 33.93
CA GLU A 66 0.67 -9.36 33.41
C GLU A 66 0.21 -8.09 34.12
N GLY A 67 0.32 -8.07 35.47
CA GLY A 67 -0.10 -6.91 36.26
C GLY A 67 0.74 -5.64 36.02
N GLU A 68 2.01 -5.75 35.59
CA GLU A 68 2.81 -4.59 35.19
C GLU A 68 2.31 -4.04 33.85
N TYR A 69 2.01 -4.93 32.92
CA TYR A 69 1.48 -4.55 31.60
C TYR A 69 0.09 -3.94 31.70
N GLU A 70 -0.79 -4.53 32.51
CA GLU A 70 -2.13 -4.00 32.76
C GLU A 70 -2.06 -2.58 33.35
N ARG A 71 -1.22 -2.36 34.38
CA ARG A 71 -1.01 -1.01 34.95
C ARG A 71 -0.45 -0.02 33.92
N PHE A 72 0.41 -0.47 33.01
CA PHE A 72 0.93 0.34 31.92
C PHE A 72 -0.19 0.74 30.96
N LEU A 73 -0.99 -0.21 30.50
CA LEU A 73 -2.13 0.06 29.60
C LEU A 73 -3.20 0.93 30.24
N GLN A 74 -3.50 0.72 31.51
CA GLN A 74 -4.43 1.58 32.25
C GLN A 74 -3.95 3.04 32.33
N ARG A 75 -2.64 3.26 32.47
CA ARG A 75 -2.09 4.62 32.40
C ARG A 75 -2.20 5.23 31.01
N LEU A 76 -1.97 4.42 29.96
CA LEU A 76 -2.16 4.87 28.58
C LEU A 76 -3.63 5.18 28.28
N ALA A 77 -4.54 4.32 28.72
CA ALA A 77 -5.98 4.50 28.52
C ALA A 77 -6.49 5.83 29.13
N ARG A 78 -5.98 6.22 30.31
CA ARG A 78 -6.35 7.49 30.97
C ARG A 78 -6.02 8.73 30.13
N VAL A 79 -5.02 8.65 29.25
CA VAL A 79 -4.68 9.76 28.33
C VAL A 79 -5.80 10.04 27.33
N TRP A 80 -6.63 9.05 27.05
CA TRP A 80 -7.75 9.13 26.10
C TRP A 80 -9.08 9.47 26.77
N ALA A 81 -9.14 9.56 28.10
CA ALA A 81 -10.35 9.90 28.83
C ALA A 81 -10.95 11.23 28.35
N GLY A 82 -12.27 11.28 28.18
CA GLY A 82 -13.00 12.46 27.73
C GLY A 82 -13.00 12.68 26.23
N ARG A 83 -12.42 11.78 25.42
CA ARG A 83 -12.47 11.84 23.96
C ARG A 83 -13.50 10.88 23.38
N THR A 84 -14.01 11.20 22.20
CA THR A 84 -14.92 10.31 21.47
C THR A 84 -14.17 9.28 20.65
N GLU A 85 -14.83 8.17 20.31
CA GLU A 85 -14.28 7.18 19.38
C GLU A 85 -14.01 7.77 17.98
N GLU A 86 -14.82 8.73 17.53
CA GLU A 86 -14.63 9.41 16.26
C GLU A 86 -13.32 10.21 16.24
N GLU A 87 -13.08 11.05 17.27
CA GLU A 87 -11.82 11.79 17.40
C GLU A 87 -10.58 10.87 17.37
N LEU A 88 -10.67 9.72 18.05
CA LEU A 88 -9.56 8.76 18.03
C LEU A 88 -9.42 8.02 16.70
N THR A 89 -10.52 7.77 16.00
CA THR A 89 -10.49 7.18 14.67
C THR A 89 -9.80 8.12 13.68
N GLU A 90 -10.15 9.40 13.68
CA GLU A 90 -9.49 10.42 12.85
C GLU A 90 -8.00 10.54 13.19
N LEU A 91 -7.67 10.53 14.48
CA LEU A 91 -6.28 10.54 14.95
C LEU A 91 -5.52 9.30 14.47
N GLY A 92 -6.12 8.11 14.55
CA GLY A 92 -5.55 6.86 14.07
C GLY A 92 -5.24 6.90 12.57
N GLU A 93 -6.18 7.41 11.77
CA GLU A 93 -5.99 7.59 10.33
C GLU A 93 -4.85 8.59 10.02
N GLN A 94 -4.80 9.71 10.74
CA GLN A 94 -3.72 10.69 10.58
C GLN A 94 -2.35 10.08 10.91
N LEU A 95 -2.27 9.35 12.01
CA LEU A 95 -1.04 8.69 12.46
C LEU A 95 -0.58 7.60 11.51
N PHE A 96 -1.53 6.80 11.04
CA PHE A 96 -1.22 5.79 10.04
C PHE A 96 -0.56 6.42 8.82
N ARG A 97 -1.16 7.47 8.26
CA ARG A 97 -0.65 8.16 7.06
C ARG A 97 0.69 8.85 7.27
N SER A 98 0.93 9.41 8.47
CA SER A 98 2.14 10.20 8.75
C SER A 98 3.31 9.38 9.25
N THR A 99 3.05 8.27 9.95
CA THR A 99 4.08 7.55 10.70
C THR A 99 4.01 6.04 10.52
N VAL A 100 2.87 5.40 10.84
CA VAL A 100 2.79 3.94 10.97
C VAL A 100 3.00 3.23 9.63
N TYR A 101 2.49 3.78 8.53
CA TYR A 101 2.65 3.22 7.20
C TYR A 101 4.11 2.91 6.84
N GLY A 102 5.03 3.82 7.17
CA GLY A 102 6.46 3.63 6.92
C GLY A 102 7.09 2.45 7.67
N HIS A 103 6.41 1.94 8.69
CA HIS A 103 6.88 0.84 9.54
C HIS A 103 6.18 -0.50 9.25
N VAL A 104 5.16 -0.54 8.38
CA VAL A 104 4.55 -1.80 7.95
C VAL A 104 5.55 -2.60 7.14
N TYR A 105 5.76 -3.86 7.53
CA TYR A 105 6.66 -4.76 6.80
C TYR A 105 6.08 -5.17 5.44
N PRO A 106 6.82 -4.99 4.34
CA PRO A 106 6.38 -5.47 3.03
C PRO A 106 6.13 -6.99 2.98
N GLU A 107 6.91 -7.75 3.74
CA GLU A 107 6.78 -9.20 3.83
C GLU A 107 5.49 -9.63 4.52
N ALA A 108 5.08 -8.93 5.60
CA ALA A 108 3.81 -9.20 6.28
C ALA A 108 2.63 -8.99 5.33
N TRP A 109 2.66 -7.91 4.54
CA TRP A 109 1.65 -7.66 3.53
C TRP A 109 1.57 -8.81 2.50
N ARG A 110 2.72 -9.33 2.03
CA ARG A 110 2.77 -10.44 1.08
C ARG A 110 2.16 -11.72 1.67
N LEU A 111 2.46 -12.03 2.94
CA LEU A 111 1.85 -13.19 3.62
C LEU A 111 0.34 -13.05 3.76
N VAL A 112 -0.15 -11.88 4.19
CA VAL A 112 -1.60 -11.62 4.27
C VAL A 112 -2.26 -11.90 2.93
N ARG A 113 -1.69 -11.43 1.83
CA ARG A 113 -2.22 -11.65 0.47
C ARG A 113 -2.24 -13.12 0.06
N GLU A 114 -1.21 -13.89 0.41
CA GLU A 114 -1.18 -15.32 0.08
C GLU A 114 -2.23 -16.09 0.90
N HIS A 115 -2.44 -15.73 2.16
CA HIS A 115 -3.52 -16.30 2.96
C HIS A 115 -4.91 -15.92 2.44
N GLU A 116 -5.15 -14.67 2.06
CA GLU A 116 -6.40 -14.26 1.39
C GLU A 116 -6.64 -15.08 0.11
N ALA A 117 -5.60 -15.27 -0.69
CA ALA A 117 -5.71 -16.00 -1.95
C ALA A 117 -5.91 -17.52 -1.76
N ALA A 118 -5.48 -18.07 -0.62
CA ALA A 118 -5.75 -19.43 -0.19
C ALA A 118 -7.18 -19.58 0.41
N GLY A 119 -7.93 -18.48 0.52
CA GLY A 119 -9.29 -18.45 1.11
C GLY A 119 -9.29 -18.53 2.63
N HIS A 120 -8.15 -18.27 3.29
CA HIS A 120 -8.04 -18.32 4.75
C HIS A 120 -8.73 -17.13 5.41
N THR A 121 -9.27 -17.34 6.60
CA THR A 121 -9.76 -16.27 7.47
C THR A 121 -8.56 -15.54 8.09
N VAL A 122 -8.27 -14.32 7.61
CA VAL A 122 -7.14 -13.54 8.12
C VAL A 122 -7.56 -12.74 9.34
N VAL A 123 -6.83 -12.90 10.44
CA VAL A 123 -7.11 -12.28 11.75
C VAL A 123 -5.89 -11.52 12.23
N MET A 124 -6.09 -10.28 12.65
CA MET A 124 -5.07 -9.51 13.34
C MET A 124 -5.38 -9.47 14.84
N VAL A 125 -4.41 -9.78 15.68
CA VAL A 125 -4.59 -9.75 17.14
C VAL A 125 -3.55 -8.84 17.79
N THR A 126 -3.99 -7.98 18.72
CA THR A 126 -3.08 -6.99 19.33
C THR A 126 -3.51 -6.61 20.74
N SER A 127 -2.52 -6.22 21.55
CA SER A 127 -2.77 -5.56 22.83
C SER A 127 -3.11 -4.07 22.71
N LEU A 128 -2.96 -3.49 21.52
CA LEU A 128 -3.29 -2.09 21.24
C LEU A 128 -4.80 -1.87 21.14
N THR A 129 -5.20 -0.61 21.12
CA THR A 129 -6.59 -0.20 21.00
C THR A 129 -7.04 -0.12 19.53
N ARG A 130 -8.35 -0.11 19.33
CA ARG A 130 -9.01 -0.10 18.02
C ARG A 130 -8.45 0.94 17.05
N PHE A 131 -8.34 2.19 17.47
CA PHE A 131 -7.93 3.29 16.60
C PHE A 131 -6.46 3.19 16.13
N GLN A 132 -5.63 2.44 16.83
CA GLN A 132 -4.23 2.22 16.46
C GLN A 132 -4.06 1.13 15.40
N VAL A 133 -4.90 0.11 15.42
CA VAL A 133 -4.75 -1.09 14.57
C VAL A 133 -5.64 -1.06 13.34
N LEU A 134 -6.88 -0.55 13.43
CA LEU A 134 -7.83 -0.59 12.31
C LEU A 134 -7.35 0.08 11.01
N PRO A 135 -6.65 1.23 11.04
CA PRO A 135 -6.15 1.81 9.80
C PRO A 135 -5.18 0.89 9.06
N VAL A 136 -4.35 0.15 9.79
CA VAL A 136 -3.43 -0.85 9.20
C VAL A 136 -4.21 -2.05 8.69
N ALA A 137 -5.12 -2.58 9.48
CA ALA A 137 -5.94 -3.74 9.10
C ALA A 137 -6.73 -3.47 7.81
N ARG A 138 -7.42 -2.33 7.72
CA ARG A 138 -8.14 -1.91 6.49
C ARG A 138 -7.23 -1.84 5.28
N GLU A 139 -6.05 -1.25 5.44
CA GLU A 139 -5.11 -1.10 4.33
C GLU A 139 -4.54 -2.46 3.89
N LEU A 140 -4.33 -3.38 4.82
CA LEU A 140 -3.92 -4.76 4.52
C LEU A 140 -5.07 -5.61 4.00
N GLY A 141 -6.33 -5.21 4.20
CA GLY A 141 -7.53 -5.97 3.85
C GLY A 141 -7.92 -7.02 4.88
N VAL A 142 -7.48 -6.85 6.12
CA VAL A 142 -7.83 -7.75 7.22
C VAL A 142 -9.14 -7.29 7.85
N ASP A 143 -10.17 -8.13 7.75
CA ASP A 143 -11.51 -7.81 8.22
C ASP A 143 -11.71 -8.14 9.71
N HIS A 144 -10.99 -9.13 10.24
CA HIS A 144 -11.09 -9.56 11.62
C HIS A 144 -9.94 -9.01 12.47
N VAL A 145 -10.28 -8.18 13.46
CA VAL A 145 -9.30 -7.56 14.36
C VAL A 145 -9.70 -7.76 15.81
N LEU A 146 -8.85 -8.46 16.55
CA LEU A 146 -8.95 -8.64 18.00
C LEU A 146 -8.03 -7.63 18.69
N TYR A 147 -8.60 -6.69 19.43
CA TYR A 147 -7.90 -5.56 20.04
C TYR A 147 -8.34 -5.39 21.51
N THR A 148 -7.56 -4.62 22.29
CA THR A 148 -7.96 -4.23 23.63
C THR A 148 -9.03 -3.16 23.55
N ALA A 149 -10.27 -3.49 23.94
CA ALA A 149 -11.39 -2.57 23.98
C ALA A 149 -11.23 -1.53 25.09
N MET A 150 -11.71 -0.32 24.86
CA MET A 150 -11.76 0.75 25.84
C MET A 150 -13.20 0.99 26.26
N ALA A 151 -13.41 1.17 27.57
CA ALA A 151 -14.73 1.42 28.12
C ALA A 151 -15.21 2.84 27.75
N THR A 152 -16.48 2.92 27.32
CA THR A 152 -17.17 4.16 26.97
C THR A 152 -18.37 4.40 27.89
N ALA A 153 -18.66 5.67 28.15
CA ALA A 153 -19.91 6.11 28.77
C ALA A 153 -20.45 7.28 27.93
N ASP A 154 -21.70 7.19 27.47
CA ASP A 154 -22.35 8.19 26.62
C ASP A 154 -21.53 8.56 25.35
N GLY A 155 -20.87 7.55 24.73
CA GLY A 155 -20.04 7.74 23.54
C GLY A 155 -18.65 8.36 23.80
N VAL A 156 -18.29 8.58 25.06
CA VAL A 156 -17.03 9.17 25.47
C VAL A 156 -16.21 8.13 26.24
N LEU A 157 -14.91 8.08 25.97
CA LEU A 157 -13.97 7.16 26.61
C LEU A 157 -13.78 7.50 28.08
N THR A 158 -13.92 6.50 28.94
CA THR A 158 -13.77 6.65 30.40
C THR A 158 -12.30 6.69 30.86
N GLY A 159 -11.37 6.28 30.00
CA GLY A 159 -9.96 6.13 30.32
C GLY A 159 -9.62 4.78 30.97
N PHE A 160 -10.52 3.80 30.86
CA PHE A 160 -10.30 2.42 31.31
C PHE A 160 -10.45 1.44 30.15
N THR A 161 -9.84 0.26 30.27
CA THR A 161 -10.08 -0.83 29.33
C THR A 161 -11.38 -1.56 29.69
N GLU A 162 -12.07 -2.07 28.68
CA GLU A 162 -13.20 -2.98 28.86
C GLU A 162 -12.64 -4.40 29.02
N GLY A 163 -12.71 -4.91 30.23
CA GLY A 163 -12.12 -6.21 30.57
C GLY A 163 -10.57 -6.19 30.62
N LYS A 164 -9.99 -7.38 30.48
CA LYS A 164 -8.54 -7.55 30.48
C LYS A 164 -7.92 -7.23 29.13
N PRO A 165 -6.75 -6.56 29.11
CA PRO A 165 -6.03 -6.33 27.86
C PRO A 165 -5.64 -7.64 27.16
N LEU A 166 -5.65 -7.64 25.84
CA LEU A 166 -5.24 -8.80 25.01
C LEU A 166 -3.72 -8.95 25.03
N TRP A 167 -3.20 -9.57 26.08
CA TRP A 167 -1.78 -9.84 26.26
C TRP A 167 -1.53 -11.24 26.80
N ARG A 168 -0.48 -11.92 26.34
CA ARG A 168 -0.14 -13.30 26.71
C ARG A 168 -1.35 -14.25 26.58
N ASN A 169 -1.76 -14.85 27.70
CA ASN A 169 -2.83 -15.84 27.77
C ASN A 169 -4.19 -15.28 27.32
N GLU A 170 -4.48 -14.00 27.59
CA GLU A 170 -5.73 -13.36 27.16
C GLU A 170 -5.76 -13.20 25.62
N LYS A 171 -4.60 -12.92 24.97
CA LYS A 171 -4.51 -12.91 23.53
C LYS A 171 -4.80 -14.29 22.93
N ALA A 172 -4.16 -15.34 23.46
CA ALA A 172 -4.40 -16.72 23.07
C ALA A 172 -5.85 -17.16 23.32
N ALA A 173 -6.45 -16.76 24.44
CA ALA A 173 -7.84 -17.05 24.77
C ALA A 173 -8.82 -16.35 23.80
N ALA A 174 -8.54 -15.11 23.40
CA ALA A 174 -9.34 -14.37 22.42
C ALA A 174 -9.32 -15.07 21.06
N VAL A 175 -8.15 -15.54 20.59
CA VAL A 175 -8.02 -16.30 19.34
C VAL A 175 -8.76 -17.64 19.41
N ARG A 176 -8.69 -18.36 20.53
CA ARG A 176 -9.47 -19.61 20.70
C ARG A 176 -10.98 -19.36 20.68
N ARG A 177 -11.48 -18.29 21.32
CA ARG A 177 -12.91 -17.92 21.23
C ARG A 177 -13.31 -17.59 19.81
N PHE A 178 -12.53 -16.76 19.12
CA PHE A 178 -12.76 -16.44 17.72
C PHE A 178 -12.81 -17.69 16.84
N ALA A 179 -11.85 -18.61 17.01
CA ALA A 179 -11.81 -19.86 16.25
C ALA A 179 -13.09 -20.70 16.47
N ALA A 180 -13.56 -20.80 17.73
CA ALA A 180 -14.80 -21.52 18.04
C ALA A 180 -16.05 -20.85 17.45
N GLU A 181 -16.11 -19.51 17.47
CA GLU A 181 -17.25 -18.74 16.94
C GLU A 181 -17.34 -18.78 15.39
N HIS A 182 -16.21 -18.99 14.69
CA HIS A 182 -16.13 -18.95 13.23
C HIS A 182 -15.87 -20.31 12.58
N ASP A 183 -15.99 -21.41 13.31
CA ASP A 183 -15.73 -22.78 12.83
C ASP A 183 -14.33 -22.96 12.24
N ILE A 184 -13.33 -22.33 12.86
CA ILE A 184 -11.92 -22.42 12.46
C ILE A 184 -11.29 -23.68 13.04
N ASP A 185 -10.52 -24.40 12.23
CA ASP A 185 -9.69 -25.52 12.67
C ASP A 185 -8.31 -25.00 13.12
N PRO A 186 -7.98 -25.03 14.42
CA PRO A 186 -6.69 -24.57 14.90
C PRO A 186 -5.50 -25.42 14.39
N ALA A 187 -5.72 -26.73 14.13
CA ALA A 187 -4.64 -27.63 13.69
C ALA A 187 -4.12 -27.27 12.29
N ASP A 188 -5.01 -26.79 11.41
CA ASP A 188 -4.68 -26.36 10.05
C ASP A 188 -4.30 -24.86 9.98
N SER A 189 -4.46 -24.12 11.09
CA SER A 189 -4.31 -22.67 11.13
C SER A 189 -2.86 -22.22 11.37
N TYR A 190 -2.57 -20.99 10.97
CA TYR A 190 -1.28 -20.34 11.05
C TYR A 190 -1.30 -19.20 12.09
N ALA A 191 -0.17 -19.00 12.79
CA ALA A 191 0.02 -17.81 13.62
C ALA A 191 1.43 -17.25 13.47
N TYR A 192 1.54 -15.92 13.46
CA TYR A 192 2.77 -15.16 13.27
C TYR A 192 2.96 -14.20 14.44
N ALA A 193 4.11 -14.29 15.13
CA ALA A 193 4.42 -13.40 16.27
C ALA A 193 5.94 -13.29 16.48
N ASP A 194 6.39 -12.17 17.11
CA ASP A 194 7.80 -11.85 17.31
C ASP A 194 8.31 -12.04 18.75
N ALA A 195 7.45 -11.88 19.74
CA ALA A 195 7.85 -11.67 21.11
C ALA A 195 7.43 -12.80 22.05
N ALA A 196 8.22 -13.03 23.11
CA ALA A 196 7.96 -14.06 24.12
C ALA A 196 6.56 -14.01 24.78
N PRO A 197 5.91 -12.84 24.98
CA PRO A 197 4.52 -12.80 25.42
C PRO A 197 3.52 -13.51 24.50
N ASP A 198 3.88 -13.72 23.25
CA ASP A 198 3.00 -14.34 22.24
C ASP A 198 3.26 -15.85 22.04
N ILE A 199 4.15 -16.45 22.83
CA ILE A 199 4.33 -17.90 22.85
C ILE A 199 2.98 -18.62 23.05
N PRO A 200 2.11 -18.24 24.02
CA PRO A 200 0.79 -18.88 24.15
C PRO A 200 -0.11 -18.71 22.93
N LEU A 201 0.04 -17.64 22.14
CA LEU A 201 -0.66 -17.46 20.87
C LEU A 201 -0.17 -18.48 19.84
N LEU A 202 1.14 -18.61 19.64
CA LEU A 202 1.72 -19.56 18.70
C LEU A 202 1.37 -21.03 19.05
N GLU A 203 1.19 -21.33 20.33
CA GLU A 203 0.74 -22.64 20.81
C GLU A 203 -0.74 -22.96 20.50
N THR A 204 -1.52 -21.99 19.99
CA THR A 204 -2.93 -22.23 19.67
C THR A 204 -3.16 -22.85 18.30
N VAL A 205 -2.15 -22.94 17.46
CA VAL A 205 -2.26 -23.34 16.04
C VAL A 205 -1.28 -24.45 15.66
N GLY A 206 -1.59 -25.17 14.57
CA GLY A 206 -0.74 -26.22 14.06
C GLY A 206 0.46 -25.72 13.25
N HIS A 207 0.39 -24.48 12.71
CA HIS A 207 1.46 -23.88 11.92
C HIS A 207 1.97 -22.57 12.54
N PRO A 208 2.65 -22.63 13.71
CA PRO A 208 3.26 -21.47 14.33
C PRO A 208 4.50 -20.99 13.57
N VAL A 209 4.68 -19.67 13.45
CA VAL A 209 5.84 -19.04 12.79
C VAL A 209 6.35 -17.88 13.64
N ALA A 210 7.62 -17.94 14.05
CA ALA A 210 8.25 -16.84 14.78
C ALA A 210 8.83 -15.81 13.77
N VAL A 211 8.35 -14.58 13.82
CA VAL A 211 8.76 -13.48 12.93
C VAL A 211 9.71 -12.56 13.69
N ASN A 212 10.90 -12.29 13.12
CA ASN A 212 11.91 -11.43 13.77
C ASN A 212 12.08 -11.75 15.27
N PRO A 213 12.20 -13.02 15.69
CA PRO A 213 12.05 -13.42 17.06
C PRO A 213 13.10 -12.76 17.97
N GLY A 214 12.65 -12.19 19.08
CA GLY A 214 13.53 -11.78 20.17
C GLY A 214 14.21 -12.98 20.84
N PRO A 215 15.24 -12.78 21.69
CA PRO A 215 16.08 -13.87 22.19
C PRO A 215 15.30 -15.03 22.82
N ARG A 216 14.31 -14.74 23.66
CA ARG A 216 13.51 -15.77 24.34
C ARG A 216 12.57 -16.49 23.36
N MET A 217 11.94 -15.77 22.45
CA MET A 217 11.13 -16.37 21.38
C MET A 217 11.99 -17.27 20.48
N SER A 218 13.20 -16.82 20.14
CA SER A 218 14.14 -17.59 19.32
C SER A 218 14.56 -18.90 19.99
N MET A 219 14.80 -18.90 21.31
CA MET A 219 15.10 -20.11 22.09
C MET A 219 13.90 -21.08 22.04
N THR A 220 12.69 -20.59 22.36
CA THR A 220 11.49 -21.44 22.33
C THR A 220 11.19 -21.99 20.94
N ALA A 221 11.38 -21.18 19.89
CA ALA A 221 11.20 -21.61 18.50
C ALA A 221 12.19 -22.73 18.14
N GLY A 222 13.45 -22.64 18.60
CA GLY A 222 14.45 -23.71 18.41
C GLY A 222 14.14 -24.99 19.20
N GLU A 223 13.63 -24.87 20.44
CA GLU A 223 13.23 -26.02 21.28
C GLU A 223 12.01 -26.77 20.72
N ARG A 224 11.15 -26.09 19.96
CA ARG A 224 9.89 -26.64 19.44
C ARG A 224 9.89 -26.82 17.92
N ASP A 225 11.02 -26.64 17.26
CA ASP A 225 11.18 -26.72 15.81
C ASP A 225 10.24 -25.78 15.04
N TRP A 226 9.87 -24.62 15.64
CA TRP A 226 9.04 -23.63 14.96
C TRP A 226 9.84 -22.91 13.87
N PRO A 227 9.27 -22.77 12.66
CA PRO A 227 9.90 -21.98 11.61
C PRO A 227 10.10 -20.52 12.03
N THR A 228 11.22 -19.95 11.58
CA THR A 228 11.52 -18.53 11.80
C THR A 228 11.57 -17.77 10.47
N LEU A 229 11.00 -16.57 10.46
CA LEU A 229 11.05 -15.61 9.35
C LEU A 229 11.75 -14.32 9.78
N THR A 230 12.55 -13.76 8.89
CA THR A 230 13.16 -12.45 9.11
C THR A 230 12.58 -11.45 8.12
N PHE A 231 11.88 -10.44 8.62
CA PHE A 231 11.39 -9.30 7.84
C PHE A 231 12.35 -8.14 7.95
N LYS A 232 12.46 -7.35 6.90
CA LYS A 232 13.32 -6.18 6.86
C LYS A 232 12.47 -4.91 7.03
N PRO A 233 12.69 -4.14 8.11
CA PRO A 233 12.00 -2.86 8.24
C PRO A 233 12.40 -1.94 7.09
N ARG A 234 11.47 -1.10 6.64
CA ARG A 234 11.80 -0.07 5.67
C ARG A 234 12.84 0.87 6.26
N GLU A 235 13.94 1.06 5.55
CA GLU A 235 15.01 1.93 6.03
C GLU A 235 14.53 3.39 6.11
N PRO A 236 14.85 4.11 7.20
CA PRO A 236 14.62 5.55 7.25
C PRO A 236 15.37 6.24 6.12
N ALA A 237 14.87 7.41 5.68
CA ALA A 237 15.52 8.17 4.64
C ALA A 237 16.93 8.59 5.08
N ARG A 238 17.93 8.28 4.28
CA ARG A 238 19.33 8.69 4.49
C ARG A 238 19.56 10.07 3.88
N VAL A 239 20.59 10.78 4.35
CA VAL A 239 21.01 12.08 3.75
C VAL A 239 21.22 11.96 2.24
N THR A 240 21.76 10.82 1.80
CA THR A 240 21.94 10.51 0.37
C THR A 240 20.63 10.45 -0.41
N ASP A 241 19.51 10.11 0.20
CA ASP A 241 18.21 10.06 -0.46
C ASP A 241 17.63 11.46 -0.67
N PHE A 242 17.89 12.38 0.26
CA PHE A 242 17.56 13.80 0.07
C PHE A 242 18.37 14.42 -1.08
N ALA A 243 19.69 14.17 -1.11
CA ALA A 243 20.55 14.62 -2.20
C ALA A 243 20.08 14.03 -3.55
N ARG A 244 19.80 12.71 -3.59
CA ARG A 244 19.25 12.02 -4.76
C ARG A 244 17.95 12.64 -5.24
N THR A 245 17.04 12.96 -4.32
CA THR A 245 15.77 13.60 -4.64
C THR A 245 15.97 14.97 -5.28
N ALA A 246 16.85 15.79 -4.72
CA ALA A 246 17.18 17.12 -5.27
C ALA A 246 17.81 17.01 -6.67
N VAL A 247 18.77 16.10 -6.85
CA VAL A 247 19.40 15.85 -8.16
C VAL A 247 18.37 15.26 -9.15
N GLY A 248 17.49 14.38 -8.70
CA GLY A 248 16.39 13.85 -9.49
C GLY A 248 15.42 14.91 -9.98
N PHE A 249 15.07 15.86 -9.12
CA PHE A 249 14.21 16.99 -9.47
C PHE A 249 14.91 17.94 -10.48
N THR A 250 16.20 18.21 -10.30
CA THR A 250 16.99 18.95 -11.28
C THR A 250 17.06 18.21 -12.61
N GLY A 251 17.23 16.88 -12.58
CA GLY A 251 17.18 16.04 -13.76
C GLY A 251 15.84 16.12 -14.50
N LEU A 252 14.73 16.09 -13.78
CA LEU A 252 13.39 16.26 -14.33
C LEU A 252 13.26 17.56 -15.12
N LEU A 253 13.62 18.68 -14.50
CA LEU A 253 13.48 20.01 -15.10
C LEU A 253 14.44 20.23 -16.27
N SER A 254 15.71 19.85 -16.13
CA SER A 254 16.69 19.97 -17.20
C SER A 254 16.38 19.06 -18.38
N GLY A 255 15.94 17.83 -18.11
CA GLY A 255 15.48 16.91 -19.13
C GLY A 255 14.25 17.43 -19.86
N ALA A 256 13.28 18.00 -19.14
CA ALA A 256 12.09 18.61 -19.74
C ALA A 256 12.48 19.79 -20.68
N ALA A 257 13.31 20.71 -20.19
CA ALA A 257 13.78 21.82 -20.98
C ALA A 257 14.56 21.36 -22.23
N PHE A 258 15.46 20.39 -22.09
CA PHE A 258 16.23 19.82 -23.18
C PHE A 258 15.29 19.19 -24.24
N GLY A 259 14.27 18.43 -23.82
CA GLY A 259 13.30 17.82 -24.72
C GLY A 259 12.57 18.84 -25.56
N VAL A 260 12.08 19.93 -24.96
CA VAL A 260 11.42 21.04 -25.68
C VAL A 260 12.37 21.66 -26.69
N VAL A 261 13.57 22.06 -26.26
CA VAL A 261 14.56 22.73 -27.11
C VAL A 261 15.03 21.84 -28.26
N SER A 262 15.25 20.55 -28.01
CA SER A 262 15.71 19.59 -29.03
C SER A 262 14.72 19.42 -30.21
N ARG A 263 13.44 19.75 -29.99
CA ARG A 263 12.38 19.65 -30.98
C ARG A 263 11.80 21.00 -31.40
N ALA A 264 12.31 22.10 -30.86
CA ALA A 264 11.81 23.46 -31.17
C ALA A 264 11.82 23.79 -32.67
N ALA A 265 12.84 23.34 -33.41
CA ALA A 265 12.95 23.53 -34.86
C ALA A 265 11.82 22.85 -35.64
N THR A 266 11.17 21.84 -35.11
CA THR A 266 10.03 21.16 -35.75
C THR A 266 8.78 22.03 -35.81
N ARG A 267 8.66 23.02 -34.91
CA ARG A 267 7.48 23.87 -34.68
C ARG A 267 6.19 23.06 -34.41
N ARG A 268 6.32 21.78 -34.10
CA ARG A 268 5.18 20.88 -33.75
C ARG A 268 5.09 20.75 -32.24
N HIS A 269 4.04 21.35 -31.67
CA HIS A 269 3.80 21.31 -30.20
C HIS A 269 3.87 19.89 -29.64
N ARG A 270 3.17 18.94 -30.30
CA ARG A 270 3.13 17.54 -29.83
C ARG A 270 4.54 16.89 -29.83
N ALA A 271 5.35 17.12 -30.84
CA ALA A 271 6.72 16.60 -30.88
C ALA A 271 7.59 17.14 -29.74
N MET A 272 7.40 18.41 -29.37
CA MET A 272 8.08 19.02 -28.19
C MET A 272 7.56 18.43 -26.89
N ALA A 273 6.24 18.23 -26.76
CA ALA A 273 5.64 17.64 -25.57
C ALA A 273 6.10 16.19 -25.36
N ASP A 274 6.10 15.37 -26.39
CA ASP A 274 6.57 13.98 -26.35
C ASP A 274 8.06 13.90 -25.98
N ALA A 275 8.89 14.76 -26.60
CA ALA A 275 10.31 14.82 -26.24
C ALA A 275 10.52 15.29 -24.81
N MET A 276 9.77 16.29 -24.35
CA MET A 276 9.79 16.76 -22.96
C MET A 276 9.51 15.62 -21.98
N ILE A 277 8.42 14.87 -22.22
CA ILE A 277 8.00 13.76 -21.34
C ILE A 277 9.09 12.69 -21.29
N ALA A 278 9.60 12.26 -22.45
CA ALA A 278 10.58 11.19 -22.55
C ALA A 278 11.93 11.56 -21.92
N THR A 279 12.46 12.76 -22.25
CA THR A 279 13.78 13.18 -21.73
C THR A 279 13.74 13.57 -20.26
N ALA A 280 12.62 14.10 -19.76
CA ALA A 280 12.43 14.35 -18.35
C ALA A 280 12.44 13.03 -17.53
N ALA A 281 11.75 12.00 -18.04
CA ALA A 281 11.74 10.69 -17.40
C ALA A 281 13.13 10.06 -17.40
N ASP A 282 13.82 10.03 -18.55
CA ASP A 282 15.17 9.46 -18.67
C ASP A 282 16.18 10.16 -17.74
N ALA A 283 16.17 11.50 -17.73
CA ALA A 283 17.04 12.27 -16.87
C ALA A 283 16.77 12.02 -15.38
N THR A 284 15.48 11.92 -15.01
CA THR A 284 15.09 11.59 -13.62
C THR A 284 15.57 10.20 -13.23
N LEU A 285 15.35 9.18 -14.06
CA LEU A 285 15.77 7.80 -13.77
C LEU A 285 17.29 7.71 -13.63
N ARG A 286 18.05 8.31 -14.55
CA ARG A 286 19.52 8.31 -14.50
C ARG A 286 20.07 9.02 -13.25
N THR A 287 19.53 10.18 -12.93
CA THR A 287 20.00 10.99 -11.79
C THR A 287 19.61 10.42 -10.44
N THR A 288 18.46 9.75 -10.34
CA THR A 288 18.01 9.07 -9.12
C THR A 288 18.62 7.67 -8.96
N GLY A 289 19.14 7.07 -10.05
CA GLY A 289 19.60 5.69 -10.06
C GLY A 289 18.49 4.67 -9.92
N VAL A 290 17.25 5.06 -10.23
CA VAL A 290 16.10 4.15 -10.30
C VAL A 290 16.11 3.44 -11.66
N ARG A 291 15.91 2.13 -11.64
CA ARG A 291 15.84 1.30 -12.84
C ARG A 291 14.39 0.90 -13.09
N VAL A 292 13.99 0.85 -14.35
CA VAL A 292 12.67 0.35 -14.74
C VAL A 292 12.87 -0.90 -15.61
N ARG A 293 12.24 -2.00 -15.23
CA ARG A 293 12.23 -3.25 -16.00
C ARG A 293 10.82 -3.48 -16.51
N VAL A 294 10.69 -3.73 -17.80
CA VAL A 294 9.40 -3.85 -18.48
C VAL A 294 9.26 -5.23 -19.09
N VAL A 295 8.15 -5.88 -18.82
CA VAL A 295 7.70 -7.11 -19.46
C VAL A 295 6.53 -6.76 -20.36
N GLY A 296 6.46 -7.27 -21.62
CA GLY A 296 5.40 -6.96 -22.58
C GLY A 296 5.50 -5.54 -23.14
N ALA A 297 6.72 -5.02 -23.33
CA ALA A 297 6.96 -3.65 -23.81
C ALA A 297 6.35 -3.39 -25.20
N GLU A 298 6.13 -4.42 -26.02
CA GLU A 298 5.43 -4.35 -27.31
C GLU A 298 4.00 -3.81 -27.16
N HIS A 299 3.29 -4.19 -26.10
CA HIS A 299 1.93 -3.71 -25.82
C HIS A 299 1.90 -2.23 -25.40
N ALA A 300 3.02 -1.69 -24.91
CA ALA A 300 3.13 -0.25 -24.66
C ALA A 300 3.18 0.58 -25.95
N ARG A 301 3.57 -0.03 -27.07
CA ARG A 301 3.79 0.65 -28.36
C ARG A 301 2.59 0.52 -29.29
N GLN A 302 1.89 -0.61 -29.28
CA GLN A 302 0.78 -0.94 -30.18
C GLN A 302 -0.25 -1.83 -29.46
N PRO A 303 -1.58 -1.69 -29.69
CA PRO A 303 -2.22 -0.70 -30.58
C PRO A 303 -2.31 0.69 -29.92
N ARG A 304 -2.40 1.74 -30.76
CA ARG A 304 -2.67 3.13 -30.33
C ARG A 304 -3.63 3.81 -31.31
N PRO A 305 -4.52 4.71 -30.84
CA PRO A 305 -4.70 5.12 -29.45
C PRO A 305 -5.29 4.01 -28.57
N ALA A 306 -5.03 4.08 -27.26
CA ALA A 306 -5.53 3.14 -26.26
C ALA A 306 -5.74 3.82 -24.91
N VAL A 307 -6.54 3.21 -24.04
CA VAL A 307 -6.62 3.58 -22.62
C VAL A 307 -5.69 2.68 -21.82
N PHE A 308 -4.58 3.23 -21.35
CA PHE A 308 -3.65 2.54 -20.45
C PHE A 308 -4.16 2.67 -19.01
N LEU A 309 -4.52 1.55 -18.41
CA LEU A 309 -4.89 1.49 -16.99
C LEU A 309 -3.67 1.10 -16.15
N PHE A 310 -3.42 1.82 -15.06
CA PHE A 310 -2.32 1.48 -14.15
C PHE A 310 -2.75 1.53 -12.68
N ASN A 311 -2.17 0.69 -11.84
CA ASN A 311 -2.32 0.75 -10.40
C ASN A 311 -1.42 1.85 -9.81
N HIS A 312 -2.01 2.74 -9.02
CA HIS A 312 -1.33 3.95 -8.57
C HIS A 312 -0.83 3.84 -7.13
N GLN A 313 0.47 3.69 -6.95
CA GLN A 313 1.11 3.50 -5.65
C GLN A 313 1.99 4.69 -5.23
N SER A 314 2.54 5.42 -6.19
CA SER A 314 3.59 6.41 -5.95
C SER A 314 3.41 7.66 -6.79
N GLN A 315 3.98 8.78 -6.35
CA GLN A 315 4.15 9.95 -7.22
C GLN A 315 5.14 9.66 -8.36
N PHE A 316 6.03 8.70 -8.14
CA PHE A 316 7.03 8.29 -9.12
C PHE A 316 6.44 7.49 -10.28
N ASP A 317 5.21 7.00 -10.16
CA ASP A 317 4.52 6.26 -11.23
C ASP A 317 4.45 7.06 -12.53
N MET A 318 4.29 8.38 -12.45
CA MET A 318 4.26 9.24 -13.66
C MET A 318 5.59 9.24 -14.41
N VAL A 319 6.72 9.19 -13.70
CA VAL A 319 8.05 9.06 -14.30
C VAL A 319 8.21 7.69 -14.95
N VAL A 320 7.74 6.64 -14.28
CA VAL A 320 7.76 5.27 -14.80
C VAL A 320 6.93 5.15 -16.07
N LEU A 321 5.69 5.66 -16.04
CA LEU A 321 4.78 5.66 -17.20
C LEU A 321 5.37 6.43 -18.37
N ALA A 322 5.96 7.60 -18.12
CA ALA A 322 6.63 8.41 -19.14
C ALA A 322 7.82 7.66 -19.77
N ALA A 323 8.60 6.92 -18.95
CA ALA A 323 9.70 6.11 -19.44
C ALA A 323 9.24 4.91 -20.26
N VAL A 324 8.14 4.26 -19.90
CA VAL A 324 7.59 3.08 -20.60
C VAL A 324 6.88 3.48 -21.89
N LEU A 325 6.01 4.49 -21.86
CA LEU A 325 5.15 4.88 -22.98
C LEU A 325 5.82 5.81 -23.97
N ARG A 326 6.79 6.60 -23.55
CA ARG A 326 7.64 7.51 -24.33
C ARG A 326 6.91 8.68 -24.99
N SER A 327 5.89 8.43 -25.78
CA SER A 327 5.21 9.42 -26.64
C SER A 327 3.77 9.05 -26.93
N GLY A 328 3.01 9.97 -27.53
CA GLY A 328 1.66 9.69 -28.03
C GLY A 328 0.63 9.40 -26.95
N PHE A 329 0.81 9.96 -25.74
CA PHE A 329 -0.14 9.80 -24.65
C PHE A 329 -0.32 11.09 -23.85
N THR A 330 -1.42 11.15 -23.13
CA THR A 330 -1.71 12.16 -22.11
C THR A 330 -2.29 11.52 -20.86
N ALA A 331 -2.42 12.28 -19.78
CA ALA A 331 -2.91 11.78 -18.50
C ALA A 331 -4.12 12.57 -18.01
N VAL A 332 -5.00 11.89 -17.28
CA VAL A 332 -6.07 12.52 -16.50
C VAL A 332 -5.55 12.87 -15.12
N VAL A 333 -5.53 14.15 -14.81
CA VAL A 333 -4.96 14.70 -13.58
C VAL A 333 -6.02 15.47 -12.80
N LYS A 334 -5.89 15.50 -11.48
CA LYS A 334 -6.73 16.34 -10.62
C LYS A 334 -6.52 17.81 -10.91
N LYS A 335 -7.61 18.61 -10.94
CA LYS A 335 -7.59 20.06 -11.18
C LYS A 335 -6.67 20.81 -10.20
N GLU A 336 -6.60 20.39 -8.94
CA GLU A 336 -5.77 21.04 -7.92
C GLU A 336 -4.26 20.99 -8.26
N VAL A 337 -3.82 20.08 -9.10
CA VAL A 337 -2.41 20.02 -9.54
C VAL A 337 -2.05 21.20 -10.45
N THR A 338 -3.05 21.86 -11.07
CA THR A 338 -2.82 23.06 -11.91
C THR A 338 -2.21 24.22 -11.15
N THR A 339 -2.47 24.31 -9.83
CA THR A 339 -1.94 25.37 -8.95
C THR A 339 -0.50 25.14 -8.54
N ASN A 340 0.04 23.92 -8.78
CA ASN A 340 1.44 23.64 -8.48
C ASN A 340 2.35 24.41 -9.46
N PRO A 341 3.30 25.25 -8.95
CA PRO A 341 4.08 26.13 -9.81
C PRO A 341 5.05 25.41 -10.74
N VAL A 342 5.39 24.15 -10.46
CA VAL A 342 6.30 23.34 -11.30
C VAL A 342 5.52 22.38 -12.19
N PHE A 343 4.68 21.53 -11.58
CA PHE A 343 3.98 20.51 -12.35
C PHE A 343 2.82 21.06 -13.18
N GLY A 344 2.16 22.13 -12.72
CA GLY A 344 1.06 22.75 -13.46
C GLY A 344 1.44 23.17 -14.90
N PRO A 345 2.51 23.95 -15.10
CA PRO A 345 2.98 24.30 -16.44
C PRO A 345 3.42 23.12 -17.30
N LEU A 346 4.15 22.16 -16.71
CA LEU A 346 4.60 20.94 -17.43
C LEU A 346 3.42 20.09 -17.92
N LEU A 347 2.42 19.89 -17.06
CA LEU A 347 1.24 19.10 -17.41
C LEU A 347 0.36 19.79 -18.45
N ARG A 348 0.21 21.12 -18.38
CA ARG A 348 -0.47 21.89 -19.42
C ARG A 348 0.26 21.79 -20.75
N PHE A 349 1.58 21.90 -20.76
CA PHE A 349 2.40 21.73 -21.96
C PHE A 349 2.30 20.30 -22.52
N ALA A 350 2.15 19.30 -21.66
CA ALA A 350 1.92 17.89 -22.03
C ALA A 350 0.46 17.60 -22.47
N GLU A 351 -0.39 18.63 -22.56
CA GLU A 351 -1.83 18.51 -22.91
C GLU A 351 -2.62 17.59 -21.96
N ALA A 352 -2.25 17.59 -20.67
CA ALA A 352 -2.95 16.80 -19.67
C ALA A 352 -4.40 17.28 -19.49
N THR A 353 -5.32 16.34 -19.37
CA THR A 353 -6.73 16.64 -19.10
C THR A 353 -6.95 16.76 -17.60
N PHE A 354 -7.49 17.93 -17.16
CA PHE A 354 -7.74 18.19 -15.77
C PHE A 354 -9.21 17.98 -15.42
N ILE A 355 -9.48 17.10 -14.45
CA ILE A 355 -10.84 16.77 -14.00
C ILE A 355 -11.08 17.24 -12.59
N ASP A 356 -12.20 17.93 -12.37
CA ASP A 356 -12.76 18.20 -11.07
C ASP A 356 -13.58 16.97 -10.62
N ARG A 357 -13.13 16.28 -9.56
CA ARG A 357 -13.77 15.07 -9.07
C ARG A 357 -14.84 15.33 -8.02
N SER A 358 -15.02 16.57 -7.63
CA SER A 358 -16.04 16.99 -6.65
C SER A 358 -17.42 17.16 -7.26
N ASP A 359 -17.49 17.38 -8.58
CA ASP A 359 -18.74 17.57 -9.30
C ASP A 359 -19.17 16.26 -10.01
N THR A 360 -20.06 15.53 -9.34
CA THR A 360 -20.64 14.28 -9.88
C THR A 360 -21.77 14.51 -10.88
N THR A 361 -22.37 15.69 -10.92
CA THR A 361 -23.49 16.01 -11.81
C THR A 361 -23.07 16.30 -13.25
N SER A 362 -21.83 16.75 -13.45
CA SER A 362 -21.23 16.98 -14.76
C SER A 362 -20.31 15.87 -15.23
N ALA A 363 -20.30 14.71 -14.56
CA ALA A 363 -19.35 13.62 -14.83
C ALA A 363 -19.34 13.19 -16.32
N LYS A 364 -20.49 13.16 -16.98
CA LYS A 364 -20.59 12.77 -18.40
C LYS A 364 -20.02 13.86 -19.33
N ALA A 365 -20.33 15.12 -19.09
CA ALA A 365 -19.80 16.25 -19.86
C ALA A 365 -18.28 16.44 -19.65
N ALA A 366 -17.75 16.04 -18.49
CA ALA A 366 -16.32 16.07 -18.21
C ALA A 366 -15.53 14.97 -18.95
N LEU A 367 -16.18 13.92 -19.47
CA LEU A 367 -15.54 12.84 -20.21
C LEU A 367 -15.40 13.15 -21.72
N GLU A 368 -16.27 13.98 -22.28
CA GLU A 368 -16.29 14.29 -23.72
C GLU A 368 -14.94 14.82 -24.25
N PRO A 369 -14.25 15.79 -23.59
CA PRO A 369 -12.93 16.24 -24.04
C PRO A 369 -11.85 15.14 -24.00
N VAL A 370 -12.03 14.16 -23.11
CA VAL A 370 -11.11 13.01 -22.99
C VAL A 370 -11.31 12.02 -24.13
N VAL A 371 -12.57 11.78 -24.49
CA VAL A 371 -12.94 10.94 -25.65
C VAL A 371 -12.42 11.58 -26.95
N ASP A 372 -12.57 12.89 -27.10
CA ASP A 372 -12.06 13.61 -28.27
C ASP A 372 -10.53 13.55 -28.38
N THR A 373 -9.84 13.59 -27.24
CA THR A 373 -8.38 13.39 -27.18
C THR A 373 -7.97 12.03 -27.75
N LEU A 374 -8.69 10.97 -27.41
CA LEU A 374 -8.46 9.61 -27.93
C LEU A 374 -8.79 9.55 -29.43
N ARG A 375 -9.92 10.10 -29.86
CA ARG A 375 -10.30 10.18 -31.27
C ARG A 375 -9.28 10.97 -32.12
N GLY A 376 -8.63 11.96 -31.48
CA GLY A 376 -7.51 12.72 -32.06
C GLY A 376 -6.19 11.95 -32.16
N GLY A 377 -6.15 10.67 -31.75
CA GLY A 377 -4.97 9.79 -31.84
C GLY A 377 -4.04 9.77 -30.66
N LEU A 378 -4.35 10.47 -29.55
CA LEU A 378 -3.59 10.39 -28.30
C LEU A 378 -4.14 9.31 -27.40
N SER A 379 -3.27 8.45 -26.88
CA SER A 379 -3.62 7.48 -25.84
C SER A 379 -3.82 8.17 -24.50
N LEU A 380 -4.60 7.55 -23.62
CA LEU A 380 -4.90 8.06 -22.30
C LEU A 380 -4.30 7.17 -21.22
N VAL A 381 -3.71 7.78 -20.18
CA VAL A 381 -3.23 7.06 -19.00
C VAL A 381 -4.12 7.38 -17.82
N VAL A 382 -4.72 6.35 -17.20
CA VAL A 382 -5.69 6.50 -16.10
C VAL A 382 -5.41 5.51 -14.99
N ALA A 383 -5.46 5.99 -13.74
CA ALA A 383 -5.54 5.13 -12.57
C ALA A 383 -7.01 4.84 -12.23
N PRO A 384 -7.54 3.64 -12.49
CA PRO A 384 -8.97 3.34 -12.31
C PRO A 384 -9.39 3.35 -10.84
N GLU A 385 -8.46 3.18 -9.91
CA GLU A 385 -8.68 3.31 -8.46
C GLU A 385 -9.09 4.74 -8.04
N GLY A 386 -8.70 5.72 -8.84
CA GLY A 386 -9.01 7.14 -8.60
C GLY A 386 -8.21 7.78 -7.47
N THR A 387 -7.40 7.03 -6.75
CA THR A 387 -6.47 7.52 -5.70
C THR A 387 -5.25 6.62 -5.64
N ARG A 388 -4.18 7.11 -5.01
CA ARG A 388 -3.00 6.28 -4.75
C ARG A 388 -3.28 5.30 -3.62
N SER A 389 -2.95 4.04 -3.81
CA SER A 389 -2.89 3.04 -2.73
C SER A 389 -1.74 3.33 -1.79
N MET A 390 -1.87 2.98 -0.52
CA MET A 390 -0.77 3.03 0.45
C MET A 390 0.04 1.73 0.45
N THR A 391 -0.59 0.63 0.10
CA THR A 391 0.01 -0.69 -0.05
C THR A 391 -0.09 -1.14 -1.52
N PRO A 392 0.57 -2.24 -1.91
CA PRO A 392 0.37 -2.84 -3.23
C PRO A 392 -1.04 -3.43 -3.47
N ARG A 393 -1.98 -3.31 -2.53
CA ARG A 393 -3.36 -3.78 -2.72
C ARG A 393 -4.07 -3.00 -3.81
N ILE A 394 -4.70 -3.71 -4.73
CA ILE A 394 -5.50 -3.12 -5.79
C ILE A 394 -6.89 -2.78 -5.24
N GLY A 395 -7.19 -1.49 -5.18
CA GLY A 395 -8.49 -0.98 -4.79
C GLY A 395 -9.61 -1.31 -5.80
N PRO A 396 -10.87 -0.99 -5.49
CA PRO A 396 -11.96 -1.10 -6.45
C PRO A 396 -11.74 -0.15 -7.64
N PHE A 397 -12.04 -0.62 -8.84
CA PHE A 397 -11.93 0.16 -10.06
C PHE A 397 -13.20 0.96 -10.32
N LYS A 398 -13.05 2.23 -10.66
CA LYS A 398 -14.15 3.13 -11.04
C LYS A 398 -14.49 2.98 -12.52
N LYS A 399 -15.77 3.10 -12.87
CA LYS A 399 -16.30 2.89 -14.23
C LYS A 399 -15.81 3.90 -15.28
N GLY A 400 -15.40 5.10 -14.88
CA GLY A 400 -15.11 6.23 -15.79
C GLY A 400 -14.10 5.92 -16.89
N ALA A 401 -12.98 5.25 -16.57
CA ALA A 401 -11.96 4.89 -17.57
C ALA A 401 -12.48 3.88 -18.62
N PHE A 402 -13.37 2.99 -18.20
CA PHE A 402 -13.99 1.99 -19.07
C PHE A 402 -15.02 2.61 -20.00
N HIS A 403 -15.88 3.52 -19.49
CA HIS A 403 -16.78 4.30 -20.32
C HIS A 403 -16.03 5.08 -21.42
N ILE A 404 -14.91 5.73 -21.07
CA ILE A 404 -14.07 6.43 -22.04
C ILE A 404 -13.58 5.51 -23.14
N ALA A 405 -13.09 4.31 -22.80
CA ALA A 405 -12.57 3.35 -23.77
C ALA A 405 -13.67 2.87 -24.74
N ILE A 406 -14.83 2.52 -24.21
CA ILE A 406 -15.99 2.07 -25.00
C ILE A 406 -16.48 3.20 -25.93
N GLU A 407 -16.66 4.41 -25.42
CA GLU A 407 -17.16 5.56 -26.20
C GLU A 407 -16.18 6.02 -27.27
N ALA A 408 -14.88 5.91 -27.02
CA ALA A 408 -13.84 6.20 -27.99
C ALA A 408 -13.60 5.04 -28.99
N GLY A 409 -14.09 3.83 -28.71
CA GLY A 409 -13.87 2.64 -29.54
C GLY A 409 -12.41 2.18 -29.54
N VAL A 410 -11.69 2.32 -28.41
CA VAL A 410 -10.28 1.98 -28.30
C VAL A 410 -10.03 0.89 -27.25
N PRO A 411 -9.00 0.05 -27.41
CA PRO A 411 -8.71 -1.01 -26.46
C PRO A 411 -8.21 -0.45 -25.11
N ILE A 412 -8.38 -1.26 -24.07
CA ILE A 412 -7.76 -1.06 -22.75
C ILE A 412 -6.47 -1.86 -22.70
N ILE A 413 -5.40 -1.25 -22.22
CA ILE A 413 -4.11 -1.91 -21.99
C ILE A 413 -3.77 -1.81 -20.51
N PRO A 414 -3.82 -2.93 -19.75
CA PRO A 414 -3.43 -2.94 -18.34
C PRO A 414 -1.91 -2.80 -18.21
N LEU A 415 -1.48 -1.93 -17.29
CA LEU A 415 -0.09 -1.62 -17.01
C LEU A 415 0.13 -1.78 -15.51
N VAL A 416 0.65 -2.94 -15.11
CA VAL A 416 0.81 -3.31 -13.70
C VAL A 416 2.17 -2.86 -13.21
N ILE A 417 2.18 -2.00 -12.19
CA ILE A 417 3.40 -1.45 -11.58
C ILE A 417 3.65 -2.13 -10.23
N ARG A 418 4.87 -2.62 -10.02
CA ARG A 418 5.33 -3.22 -8.78
C ARG A 418 6.53 -2.45 -8.23
N ASN A 419 6.63 -2.32 -6.90
CA ASN A 419 7.74 -1.70 -6.16
C ASN A 419 7.86 -0.17 -6.27
N ALA A 420 7.03 0.54 -7.00
CA ALA A 420 7.10 2.00 -7.10
C ALA A 420 6.85 2.69 -5.74
N GLY A 421 6.01 2.09 -4.89
CA GLY A 421 5.79 2.54 -3.52
C GLY A 421 7.03 2.45 -2.63
N GLU A 422 7.99 1.58 -2.94
CA GLU A 422 9.26 1.44 -2.20
C GLU A 422 10.28 2.52 -2.63
N ILE A 423 10.19 2.99 -3.87
CA ILE A 423 11.04 4.05 -4.41
C ILE A 423 10.64 5.40 -3.81
N ALA A 424 9.36 5.73 -3.87
CA ALA A 424 8.83 6.96 -3.28
C ALA A 424 7.47 6.66 -2.63
N TRP A 425 7.47 6.59 -1.30
CA TRP A 425 6.27 6.28 -0.53
C TRP A 425 5.19 7.33 -0.76
N ARG A 426 3.94 6.92 -0.64
CA ARG A 426 2.81 7.87 -0.62
C ARG A 426 3.07 8.94 0.46
N ASN A 427 2.89 10.20 0.10
CA ASN A 427 3.16 11.37 0.94
C ASN A 427 4.63 11.63 1.29
N SER A 428 5.58 10.87 0.73
CA SER A 428 7.01 11.18 0.83
C SER A 428 7.48 11.79 -0.49
N ALA A 429 8.16 12.93 -0.42
CA ALA A 429 8.85 13.51 -1.57
C ALA A 429 10.22 12.85 -1.83
N ILE A 430 10.65 11.95 -0.95
CA ILE A 430 12.00 11.36 -0.99
C ILE A 430 12.03 10.18 -1.95
N VAL A 431 12.94 10.23 -2.90
CA VAL A 431 13.19 9.16 -3.88
C VAL A 431 14.37 8.30 -3.42
N ARG A 432 14.13 6.99 -3.30
CA ARG A 432 15.14 5.99 -2.96
C ARG A 432 15.66 5.31 -4.22
N LYS A 433 16.88 4.79 -4.14
CA LYS A 433 17.43 3.91 -5.19
C LYS A 433 16.70 2.58 -5.19
N GLY A 434 16.41 2.03 -6.38
CA GLY A 434 15.81 0.70 -6.48
C GLY A 434 15.37 0.37 -7.91
N THR A 435 14.57 -0.68 -8.02
CA THR A 435 14.02 -1.13 -9.30
C THR A 435 12.50 -1.11 -9.23
N VAL A 436 11.88 -0.54 -10.24
CA VAL A 436 10.44 -0.63 -10.50
C VAL A 436 10.22 -1.64 -11.60
N ASP A 437 9.39 -2.61 -11.34
CA ASP A 437 8.98 -3.59 -12.34
C ASP A 437 7.63 -3.20 -12.92
N VAL A 438 7.49 -3.31 -14.24
CA VAL A 438 6.27 -2.99 -14.99
C VAL A 438 5.92 -4.16 -15.89
N ALA A 439 4.68 -4.64 -15.80
CA ALA A 439 4.12 -5.58 -16.74
C ALA A 439 3.05 -4.88 -17.58
N VAL A 440 3.26 -4.80 -18.89
CA VAL A 440 2.27 -4.31 -19.85
C VAL A 440 1.57 -5.52 -20.42
N LEU A 441 0.28 -5.69 -20.07
CA LEU A 441 -0.48 -6.86 -20.46
C LEU A 441 -1.07 -6.70 -21.87
N ALA A 442 -1.53 -7.79 -22.44
CA ALA A 442 -2.17 -7.80 -23.75
C ALA A 442 -3.37 -6.84 -23.79
N PRO A 443 -3.59 -6.17 -24.94
CA PRO A 443 -4.75 -5.30 -25.14
C PRO A 443 -6.07 -6.06 -24.93
N ILE A 444 -7.02 -5.41 -24.27
CA ILE A 444 -8.38 -5.90 -24.06
C ILE A 444 -9.30 -5.15 -25.00
N ASP A 445 -9.95 -5.89 -25.88
CA ASP A 445 -11.01 -5.36 -26.74
C ASP A 445 -12.27 -5.11 -25.92
N VAL A 446 -12.81 -3.89 -26.02
CA VAL A 446 -14.04 -3.47 -25.33
C VAL A 446 -15.22 -3.28 -26.28
N SER A 447 -15.09 -3.62 -27.57
CA SER A 447 -16.11 -3.41 -28.58
C SER A 447 -17.42 -4.16 -28.30
N GLY A 448 -17.33 -5.29 -27.59
CA GLY A 448 -18.50 -6.09 -27.18
C GLY A 448 -19.04 -5.77 -25.79
N TRP A 449 -18.53 -4.73 -25.10
CA TRP A 449 -18.94 -4.44 -23.74
C TRP A 449 -20.20 -3.59 -23.71
N ASP A 450 -21.14 -3.95 -22.79
CA ASP A 450 -22.33 -3.14 -22.52
C ASP A 450 -22.00 -2.06 -21.48
N PRO A 451 -22.10 -0.77 -21.81
CA PRO A 451 -21.84 0.33 -20.87
C PRO A 451 -22.70 0.31 -19.61
N GLN A 452 -23.85 -0.37 -19.63
CA GLN A 452 -24.74 -0.46 -18.48
C GLN A 452 -24.42 -1.65 -17.55
N HIS A 453 -23.82 -2.72 -18.09
CA HIS A 453 -23.60 -4.00 -17.40
C HIS A 453 -22.11 -4.42 -17.30
N MET A 454 -21.18 -3.46 -17.30
CA MET A 454 -19.73 -3.73 -17.31
C MET A 454 -19.10 -4.13 -15.98
N ASP A 455 -19.87 -4.30 -14.90
CA ASP A 455 -19.29 -4.57 -13.57
C ASP A 455 -18.47 -5.87 -13.51
N ALA A 456 -18.94 -6.92 -14.21
CA ALA A 456 -18.22 -8.19 -14.31
C ALA A 456 -16.91 -8.05 -15.12
N ASP A 457 -16.93 -7.25 -16.18
CA ASP A 457 -15.75 -6.98 -17.00
C ASP A 457 -14.71 -6.19 -16.24
N ILE A 458 -15.13 -5.16 -15.49
CA ILE A 458 -14.27 -4.36 -14.62
C ILE A 458 -13.65 -5.24 -13.52
N ALA A 459 -14.45 -6.12 -12.92
CA ALA A 459 -13.96 -7.07 -11.92
C ALA A 459 -12.90 -8.01 -12.52
N ARG A 460 -13.10 -8.50 -13.75
CA ARG A 460 -12.15 -9.34 -14.48
C ARG A 460 -10.85 -8.58 -14.76
N VAL A 461 -10.93 -7.33 -15.24
CA VAL A 461 -9.72 -6.51 -15.45
C VAL A 461 -8.99 -6.25 -14.14
N ARG A 462 -9.71 -5.94 -13.06
CA ARG A 462 -9.10 -5.77 -11.73
C ARG A 462 -8.40 -7.06 -11.28
N GLN A 463 -9.01 -8.22 -11.52
CA GLN A 463 -8.42 -9.52 -11.17
C GLN A 463 -7.11 -9.76 -11.92
N LEU A 464 -6.97 -9.36 -13.20
CA LEU A 464 -5.72 -9.44 -13.94
C LEU A 464 -4.57 -8.69 -13.24
N PHE A 465 -4.85 -7.51 -12.65
CA PHE A 465 -3.84 -6.79 -11.87
C PHE A 465 -3.43 -7.56 -10.61
N ILE A 466 -4.40 -8.12 -9.90
CA ILE A 466 -4.17 -8.91 -8.68
C ILE A 466 -3.33 -10.15 -9.00
N ASP A 467 -3.70 -10.90 -10.03
CA ASP A 467 -3.01 -12.12 -10.44
C ASP A 467 -1.59 -11.83 -10.92
N THR A 468 -1.41 -10.76 -11.71
CA THR A 468 -0.07 -10.35 -12.17
C THR A 468 0.85 -9.94 -11.01
N LEU A 469 0.32 -9.23 -10.00
CA LEU A 469 1.12 -8.87 -8.81
C LEU A 469 1.46 -10.08 -7.95
N ARG A 470 0.58 -11.09 -7.91
CA ARG A 470 0.77 -12.34 -7.18
C ARG A 470 1.78 -13.25 -7.90
N ASP A 471 1.55 -13.49 -9.18
CA ASP A 471 2.34 -14.38 -10.01
C ASP A 471 3.03 -13.56 -11.12
N TRP A 472 4.10 -12.86 -10.70
CA TRP A 472 4.81 -11.94 -11.60
C TRP A 472 5.46 -12.68 -12.77
N PRO A 473 5.28 -12.22 -14.01
CA PRO A 473 5.86 -12.87 -15.19
C PRO A 473 7.39 -12.73 -15.21
N VAL A 474 8.08 -13.75 -14.75
CA VAL A 474 9.57 -13.79 -14.67
C VAL A 474 10.24 -14.33 -15.92
N ASP A 475 9.53 -15.17 -16.70
CA ASP A 475 10.07 -15.86 -17.88
C ASP A 475 9.87 -15.08 -19.19
N ALA A 476 9.19 -13.94 -19.17
CA ALA A 476 9.02 -13.09 -20.33
C ALA A 476 10.25 -12.21 -20.59
N ALA A 477 10.47 -11.84 -21.86
CA ALA A 477 11.57 -10.95 -22.23
C ALA A 477 11.46 -9.62 -21.46
N VAL A 478 12.52 -9.29 -20.71
CA VAL A 478 12.59 -8.07 -19.90
C VAL A 478 13.36 -7.00 -20.66
N GLU A 479 12.69 -5.90 -20.98
CA GLU A 479 13.34 -4.71 -21.53
C GLU A 479 13.74 -3.76 -20.39
N ALA A 480 14.99 -3.38 -20.32
CA ALA A 480 15.46 -2.34 -19.41
C ALA A 480 15.24 -0.97 -20.09
N VAL A 481 14.45 -0.11 -19.45
CA VAL A 481 14.30 1.28 -19.89
C VAL A 481 15.43 2.10 -19.31
N PRO A 482 16.14 2.90 -20.12
CA PRO A 482 17.37 3.60 -19.73
C PRO A 482 17.20 4.60 -18.60
#